data_b4d1d4c8f000045d40f985c0387e66d4
#
_entry.id   b4d1d4c8f000045d40f985c0387e66d4
#
_cell.length_a   1.000
_cell.length_b   1.000
_cell.length_c   1.000
_cell.angle_alpha   90.00
_cell.angle_beta   90.00
_cell.angle_gamma   90.00
#
_symmetry.space_group_name_H-M   'P 1'
#
loop_
_entity.id
_entity.type
_entity.pdbx_description
1 polymer ?
#
loop_
_entity_poly.entity_id
_entity_poly.type
_entity_poly.pdbx_seq_one_letter_code
_entity_poly.pdbx_strand_id
1 'polypeptide(L)'
;MAAIVDPLEARLLPSGALRVALVVPVSGVLGLVGPCAINCALMAAGEVNAAGGMLGRPVELVLVDGGRAAPVVAAEVGELVRSGAVEAVAGSHASDVRVAVVRAIGGRAPFVYAPPYEGIGHAPGVFFLGETPGRQLAPGIEWLAGARGARRWFLLGNDYVWPRLVHASARARLRAAGARVVGERFVRHGEATRWLDRVADTRPDAILLTLIGSDLVDFNRAYAASGLGSARLCGALEEHGLLGIGGDGTGELYASMGYFNGLGTDASLDFAERYAARFGPQAPMLNAHGQGCYEAVAMLAALASRAGSLAVPEVDAVADGTTITSARGPLTLLNRQVRRQVHLGRADGLDFFLEKPFQ
;
A
#
# COMPACT_ATOMS: atom_id res chain seq x y z
N MET A 1 3.20 -25.25 7.48
CA MET A 1 3.22 -23.78 7.69
C MET A 1 4.01 -23.16 6.57
N ALA A 2 3.62 -21.98 6.06
CA ALA A 2 4.45 -21.25 5.10
C ALA A 2 5.73 -20.75 5.78
N ALA A 3 6.86 -20.80 5.06
CA ALA A 3 8.17 -20.37 5.53
C ALA A 3 8.60 -19.10 4.80
N ILE A 4 9.42 -18.31 5.49
CA ILE A 4 10.23 -17.27 4.88
C ILE A 4 11.61 -17.84 4.59
N VAL A 5 12.09 -17.57 3.39
CA VAL A 5 13.40 -18.02 2.88
C VAL A 5 14.24 -16.77 2.57
N ASP A 6 15.52 -16.85 2.91
CA ASP A 6 16.49 -15.81 2.54
C ASP A 6 16.75 -15.83 1.02
N PRO A 7 16.93 -14.68 0.36
CA PRO A 7 17.21 -14.62 -1.08
C PRO A 7 18.46 -15.39 -1.52
N LEU A 8 19.50 -15.47 -0.70
CA LEU A 8 20.69 -16.25 -1.02
C LEU A 8 20.41 -17.74 -0.93
N GLU A 9 19.73 -18.17 0.15
CA GLU A 9 19.28 -19.55 0.33
C GLU A 9 18.38 -20.01 -0.84
N ALA A 10 17.43 -19.16 -1.26
CA ALA A 10 16.54 -19.44 -2.37
C ALA A 10 17.30 -19.73 -3.69
N ARG A 11 18.42 -19.06 -3.92
CA ARG A 11 19.26 -19.28 -5.12
C ARG A 11 20.17 -20.50 -5.02
N LEU A 12 20.61 -20.85 -3.83
CA LEU A 12 21.59 -21.91 -3.63
C LEU A 12 20.95 -23.27 -3.38
N LEU A 13 19.76 -23.30 -2.79
CA LEU A 13 19.10 -24.54 -2.38
C LEU A 13 17.86 -24.80 -3.24
N PRO A 14 17.83 -25.93 -3.98
CA PRO A 14 16.63 -26.34 -4.69
C PRO A 14 15.50 -26.63 -3.70
N SER A 15 14.27 -26.35 -4.06
CA SER A 15 13.08 -26.66 -3.28
C SER A 15 11.99 -27.24 -4.18
N GLY A 16 11.19 -28.18 -3.64
CA GLY A 16 9.95 -28.61 -4.28
C GLY A 16 8.80 -27.60 -4.13
N ALA A 17 8.98 -26.59 -3.28
CA ALA A 17 8.00 -25.52 -3.10
C ALA A 17 7.99 -24.54 -4.28
N LEU A 18 6.85 -23.88 -4.47
CA LEU A 18 6.72 -22.72 -5.33
C LEU A 18 7.13 -21.48 -4.54
N ARG A 19 8.13 -20.77 -5.02
CA ARG A 19 8.66 -19.59 -4.32
C ARG A 19 8.15 -18.30 -4.91
N VAL A 20 7.66 -17.42 -4.02
CA VAL A 20 7.18 -16.08 -4.35
C VAL A 20 8.11 -15.06 -3.70
N ALA A 21 8.68 -14.15 -4.47
CA ALA A 21 9.39 -13.00 -3.90
C ALA A 21 8.39 -12.08 -3.22
N LEU A 22 8.52 -11.93 -1.90
CA LEU A 22 7.76 -10.97 -1.10
C LEU A 22 8.60 -9.70 -0.92
N VAL A 23 8.27 -8.65 -1.68
CA VAL A 23 8.98 -7.37 -1.63
C VAL A 23 8.26 -6.43 -0.69
N VAL A 24 8.76 -6.28 0.53
CA VAL A 24 8.19 -5.39 1.55
C VAL A 24 9.30 -4.61 2.25
N PRO A 25 9.07 -3.35 2.65
CA PRO A 25 10.09 -2.58 3.35
C PRO A 25 10.25 -3.09 4.78
N VAL A 26 11.43 -3.54 5.13
CA VAL A 26 11.83 -3.86 6.51
C VAL A 26 12.88 -2.88 7.03
N SER A 27 13.31 -1.96 6.16
CA SER A 27 14.22 -0.86 6.47
C SER A 27 13.76 0.44 5.81
N GLY A 28 14.53 1.51 5.99
CA GLY A 28 14.26 2.81 5.37
C GLY A 28 12.97 3.47 5.89
N VAL A 29 12.48 4.46 5.13
CA VAL A 29 11.38 5.33 5.57
C VAL A 29 10.05 4.60 5.79
N LEU A 30 9.83 3.47 5.11
CA LEU A 30 8.61 2.65 5.21
C LEU A 30 8.79 1.41 6.10
N GLY A 31 9.92 1.25 6.81
CA GLY A 31 10.20 0.03 7.59
C GLY A 31 9.15 -0.35 8.64
N LEU A 32 8.39 0.62 9.14
CA LEU A 32 7.33 0.39 10.13
C LEU A 32 6.21 -0.55 9.63
N VAL A 33 5.94 -0.59 8.33
CA VAL A 33 4.86 -1.43 7.79
C VAL A 33 5.27 -2.89 7.56
N GLY A 34 6.59 -3.16 7.53
CA GLY A 34 7.16 -4.47 7.20
C GLY A 34 6.64 -5.63 8.06
N PRO A 35 6.68 -5.55 9.39
CA PRO A 35 6.27 -6.65 10.26
C PRO A 35 4.82 -7.12 10.03
N CYS A 36 3.87 -6.20 9.93
CA CYS A 36 2.48 -6.55 9.61
C CYS A 36 2.35 -7.13 8.20
N ALA A 37 3.04 -6.55 7.21
CA ALA A 37 3.01 -7.02 5.83
C ALA A 37 3.54 -8.46 5.69
N ILE A 38 4.62 -8.79 6.41
CA ILE A 38 5.19 -10.14 6.45
C ILE A 38 4.20 -11.12 7.09
N ASN A 39 3.62 -10.79 8.25
CA ASN A 39 2.65 -11.65 8.92
C ASN A 39 1.44 -11.94 8.04
N CYS A 40 0.87 -10.92 7.42
CA CYS A 40 -0.28 -11.08 6.54
C CYS A 40 0.04 -11.94 5.30
N ALA A 41 1.21 -11.75 4.68
CA ALA A 41 1.66 -12.60 3.58
C ALA A 41 1.87 -14.07 4.01
N LEU A 42 2.46 -14.28 5.20
CA LEU A 42 2.61 -15.62 5.79
C LEU A 42 1.26 -16.27 6.10
N MET A 43 0.27 -15.48 6.55
CA MET A 43 -1.09 -15.98 6.75
C MET A 43 -1.69 -16.46 5.44
N ALA A 44 -1.65 -15.65 4.40
CA ALA A 44 -2.15 -16.02 3.07
C ALA A 44 -1.45 -17.26 2.49
N ALA A 45 -0.12 -17.29 2.53
CA ALA A 45 0.64 -18.44 2.04
C ALA A 45 0.34 -19.71 2.85
N GLY A 46 0.11 -19.57 4.16
CA GLY A 46 -0.30 -20.70 5.03
C GLY A 46 -1.68 -21.24 4.69
N GLU A 47 -2.64 -20.39 4.39
CA GLU A 47 -3.99 -20.77 3.98
C GLU A 47 -3.98 -21.40 2.58
N VAL A 48 -3.21 -20.86 1.64
CA VAL A 48 -2.97 -21.47 0.32
C VAL A 48 -2.37 -22.88 0.48
N ASN A 49 -1.38 -23.04 1.37
CA ASN A 49 -0.76 -24.34 1.62
C ASN A 49 -1.73 -25.34 2.25
N ALA A 50 -2.59 -24.89 3.16
CA ALA A 50 -3.63 -25.71 3.78
C ALA A 50 -4.68 -26.19 2.74
N ALA A 51 -4.91 -25.41 1.69
CA ALA A 51 -5.79 -25.73 0.58
C ALA A 51 -5.14 -26.58 -0.54
N GLY A 52 -3.91 -27.07 -0.34
CA GLY A 52 -3.20 -27.90 -1.31
C GLY A 52 -2.07 -27.19 -2.08
N GLY A 53 -1.77 -25.95 -1.70
CA GLY A 53 -0.69 -25.17 -2.30
C GLY A 53 -1.07 -24.44 -3.59
N MET A 54 -0.08 -23.86 -4.24
CA MET A 54 -0.23 -23.22 -5.55
C MET A 54 0.26 -24.18 -6.62
N LEU A 55 -0.60 -24.54 -7.57
CA LEU A 55 -0.33 -25.57 -8.60
C LEU A 55 0.11 -26.93 -7.99
N GLY A 56 -0.48 -27.33 -6.85
CA GLY A 56 -0.15 -28.56 -6.14
C GLY A 56 1.19 -28.54 -5.40
N ARG A 57 1.85 -27.39 -5.29
CA ARG A 57 3.15 -27.23 -4.62
C ARG A 57 2.99 -26.31 -3.39
N PRO A 58 3.65 -26.61 -2.26
CA PRO A 58 3.69 -25.67 -1.14
C PRO A 58 4.27 -24.32 -1.56
N VAL A 59 3.75 -23.23 -0.99
CA VAL A 59 4.25 -21.87 -1.21
C VAL A 59 5.26 -21.50 -0.13
N GLU A 60 6.44 -21.03 -0.54
CA GLU A 60 7.45 -20.37 0.28
C GLU A 60 7.58 -18.91 -0.14
N LEU A 61 7.83 -18.01 0.83
CA LEU A 61 8.01 -16.58 0.59
C LEU A 61 9.50 -16.23 0.68
N VAL A 62 10.08 -15.70 -0.39
CA VAL A 62 11.46 -15.18 -0.40
C VAL A 62 11.42 -13.70 -0.07
N LEU A 63 11.87 -13.34 1.13
CA LEU A 63 11.78 -11.97 1.63
C LEU A 63 12.84 -11.07 1.01
N VAL A 64 12.40 -10.03 0.31
CA VAL A 64 13.26 -8.97 -0.25
C VAL A 64 12.92 -7.65 0.42
N ASP A 65 13.94 -6.99 1.01
CA ASP A 65 13.75 -5.68 1.62
C ASP A 65 13.48 -4.60 0.58
N GLY A 66 12.20 -4.22 0.44
CA GLY A 66 11.72 -3.16 -0.45
C GLY A 66 11.98 -1.74 0.06
N GLY A 67 12.59 -1.57 1.25
CA GLY A 67 12.95 -0.26 1.80
C GLY A 67 14.32 0.25 1.36
N ARG A 68 15.10 -0.59 0.67
CA ARG A 68 16.40 -0.22 0.08
C ARG A 68 16.23 0.61 -1.20
N ALA A 69 17.31 1.15 -1.71
CA ALA A 69 17.32 1.93 -2.96
C ALA A 69 16.73 1.10 -4.13
N ALA A 70 15.85 1.71 -4.92
CA ALA A 70 15.12 1.05 -5.99
C ALA A 70 15.99 0.23 -6.97
N PRO A 71 17.18 0.68 -7.43
CA PRO A 71 18.07 -0.13 -8.27
C PRO A 71 18.57 -1.40 -7.58
N VAL A 72 18.82 -1.36 -6.26
CA VAL A 72 19.30 -2.51 -5.48
C VAL A 72 18.22 -3.57 -5.36
N VAL A 73 17.00 -3.17 -5.00
CA VAL A 73 15.83 -4.07 -4.92
C VAL A 73 15.54 -4.69 -6.28
N ALA A 74 15.56 -3.88 -7.34
CA ALA A 74 15.28 -4.33 -8.70
C ALA A 74 16.34 -5.35 -9.19
N ALA A 75 17.62 -5.12 -8.87
CA ALA A 75 18.69 -6.06 -9.23
C ALA A 75 18.49 -7.41 -8.53
N GLU A 76 18.17 -7.42 -7.24
CA GLU A 76 17.95 -8.66 -6.47
C GLU A 76 16.72 -9.41 -6.95
N VAL A 77 15.56 -8.76 -7.10
CA VAL A 77 14.35 -9.40 -7.61
C VAL A 77 14.55 -9.92 -9.04
N GLY A 78 15.20 -9.12 -9.89
CA GLY A 78 15.52 -9.52 -11.26
C GLY A 78 16.42 -10.76 -11.33
N GLU A 79 17.39 -10.89 -10.40
CA GLU A 79 18.26 -12.07 -10.30
C GLU A 79 17.48 -13.30 -9.81
N LEU A 80 16.66 -13.15 -8.78
CA LEU A 80 15.81 -14.24 -8.27
C LEU A 80 14.88 -14.80 -9.35
N VAL A 81 14.28 -13.93 -10.17
CA VAL A 81 13.43 -14.35 -11.28
C VAL A 81 14.23 -14.99 -12.42
N ARG A 82 15.38 -14.41 -12.81
CA ARG A 82 16.22 -14.94 -13.91
C ARG A 82 16.83 -16.29 -13.57
N SER A 83 17.21 -16.53 -12.34
CA SER A 83 17.77 -17.82 -11.88
C SER A 83 16.71 -18.90 -11.65
N GLY A 84 15.40 -18.54 -11.73
CA GLY A 84 14.30 -19.45 -11.38
C GLY A 84 14.18 -19.71 -9.88
N ALA A 85 14.86 -18.93 -9.03
CA ALA A 85 14.75 -19.03 -7.58
C ALA A 85 13.39 -18.61 -7.06
N VAL A 86 12.67 -17.77 -7.80
CA VAL A 86 11.26 -17.41 -7.57
C VAL A 86 10.47 -17.43 -8.88
N GLU A 87 9.20 -17.78 -8.80
CA GLU A 87 8.30 -17.94 -9.94
C GLU A 87 7.24 -16.83 -10.05
N ALA A 88 7.06 -16.05 -8.97
CA ALA A 88 6.14 -14.91 -8.90
C ALA A 88 6.65 -13.86 -7.95
N VAL A 89 6.08 -12.65 -8.03
CA VAL A 89 6.40 -11.52 -7.16
C VAL A 89 5.13 -10.97 -6.55
N ALA A 90 5.15 -10.70 -5.24
CA ALA A 90 4.11 -9.99 -4.51
C ALA A 90 4.74 -8.88 -3.66
N GLY A 91 4.05 -7.78 -3.42
CA GLY A 91 4.64 -6.82 -2.51
C GLY A 91 3.86 -5.54 -2.28
N SER A 92 4.31 -4.86 -1.21
CA SER A 92 3.85 -3.55 -0.79
C SER A 92 5.07 -2.68 -0.48
N HIS A 93 5.42 -1.79 -1.39
CA HIS A 93 6.60 -0.92 -1.30
C HIS A 93 6.39 0.36 -2.11
N ALA A 94 7.36 1.28 -2.10
CA ALA A 94 7.25 2.55 -2.83
C ALA A 94 7.19 2.35 -4.36
N SER A 95 6.58 3.31 -5.05
CA SER A 95 6.31 3.23 -6.49
C SER A 95 7.56 3.31 -7.37
N ASP A 96 8.61 3.97 -6.93
CA ASP A 96 9.91 3.98 -7.63
C ASP A 96 10.55 2.58 -7.64
N VAL A 97 10.47 1.86 -6.52
CA VAL A 97 10.87 0.45 -6.43
C VAL A 97 10.02 -0.41 -7.38
N ARG A 98 8.70 -0.22 -7.40
CA ARG A 98 7.81 -0.93 -8.35
C ARG A 98 8.26 -0.72 -9.79
N VAL A 99 8.48 0.52 -10.19
CA VAL A 99 8.91 0.84 -11.57
C VAL A 99 10.21 0.15 -11.92
N ALA A 100 11.17 0.14 -11.00
CA ALA A 100 12.46 -0.52 -11.21
C ALA A 100 12.32 -2.06 -11.26
N VAL A 101 11.55 -2.65 -10.36
CA VAL A 101 11.28 -4.11 -10.31
C VAL A 101 10.58 -4.57 -11.59
N VAL A 102 9.52 -3.89 -12.04
CA VAL A 102 8.79 -4.24 -13.29
C VAL A 102 9.75 -4.29 -14.49
N ARG A 103 10.68 -3.33 -14.58
CA ARG A 103 11.71 -3.32 -15.64
C ARG A 103 12.67 -4.51 -15.51
N ALA A 104 13.10 -4.82 -14.29
CA ALA A 104 14.07 -5.89 -14.04
C ALA A 104 13.51 -7.29 -14.30
N ILE A 105 12.26 -7.55 -13.92
CA ILE A 105 11.59 -8.84 -14.22
C ILE A 105 11.25 -9.00 -15.69
N GLY A 106 10.96 -7.91 -16.42
CA GLY A 106 10.78 -7.90 -17.87
C GLY A 106 9.72 -8.88 -18.37
N GLY A 107 8.60 -9.05 -17.66
CA GLY A 107 7.51 -9.95 -18.04
C GLY A 107 7.81 -11.44 -17.88
N ARG A 108 8.85 -11.83 -17.13
CA ARG A 108 9.24 -13.23 -16.90
C ARG A 108 8.46 -13.91 -15.78
N ALA A 109 7.87 -13.15 -14.88
CA ALA A 109 7.08 -13.64 -13.73
C ALA A 109 5.89 -12.72 -13.48
N PRO A 110 4.75 -13.25 -13.01
CA PRO A 110 3.63 -12.42 -12.60
C PRO A 110 3.99 -11.63 -11.34
N PHE A 111 3.53 -10.38 -11.28
CA PHE A 111 3.75 -9.47 -10.18
C PHE A 111 2.44 -8.84 -9.71
N VAL A 112 2.05 -9.06 -8.46
CA VAL A 112 0.90 -8.42 -7.81
C VAL A 112 1.38 -7.33 -6.85
N TYR A 113 1.06 -6.08 -7.18
CA TYR A 113 1.42 -4.89 -6.44
C TYR A 113 0.24 -4.37 -5.62
N ALA A 114 0.40 -4.29 -4.30
CA ALA A 114 -0.69 -4.07 -3.37
C ALA A 114 -1.02 -2.60 -3.03
N PRO A 115 -0.02 -1.66 -2.92
CA PRO A 115 -0.29 -0.31 -2.45
C PRO A 115 -1.05 0.57 -3.45
N PRO A 116 -1.56 1.73 -3.00
CA PRO A 116 -1.98 2.79 -3.90
C PRO A 116 -0.89 3.12 -4.92
N TYR A 117 -1.29 3.38 -6.16
CA TYR A 117 -0.36 3.62 -7.26
C TYR A 117 -0.88 4.72 -8.21
N GLU A 118 -0.09 5.11 -9.18
CA GLU A 118 -0.35 6.28 -10.03
C GLU A 118 -1.46 6.10 -11.06
N GLY A 119 -1.96 4.87 -11.25
CA GLY A 119 -2.93 4.55 -12.32
C GLY A 119 -2.29 4.36 -13.70
N ILE A 120 -0.96 4.28 -13.76
CA ILE A 120 -0.16 4.05 -14.99
C ILE A 120 0.86 2.93 -14.78
N GLY A 121 1.54 2.53 -15.85
CA GLY A 121 2.61 1.53 -15.78
C GLY A 121 2.12 0.09 -15.94
N HIS A 122 1.03 -0.11 -16.69
CA HIS A 122 0.55 -1.43 -17.07
C HIS A 122 1.62 -2.14 -17.93
N ALA A 123 1.94 -3.36 -17.55
CA ALA A 123 2.87 -4.24 -18.24
C ALA A 123 2.34 -5.68 -18.20
N PRO A 124 2.75 -6.57 -19.13
CA PRO A 124 2.39 -7.98 -19.07
C PRO A 124 2.73 -8.61 -17.71
N GLY A 125 1.81 -9.38 -17.15
CA GLY A 125 1.96 -10.05 -15.85
C GLY A 125 1.91 -9.14 -14.64
N VAL A 126 1.63 -7.84 -14.76
CA VAL A 126 1.58 -6.91 -13.61
C VAL A 126 0.15 -6.56 -13.26
N PHE A 127 -0.23 -6.79 -11.99
CA PHE A 127 -1.58 -6.60 -11.46
C PHE A 127 -1.55 -5.66 -10.26
N PHE A 128 -2.57 -4.79 -10.16
CA PHE A 128 -2.63 -3.74 -9.14
C PHE A 128 -3.84 -3.95 -8.23
N LEU A 129 -3.58 -4.03 -6.94
CA LEU A 129 -4.64 -4.12 -5.92
C LEU A 129 -4.90 -2.79 -5.23
N GLY A 130 -3.99 -1.83 -5.36
CA GLY A 130 -4.10 -0.50 -4.74
C GLY A 130 -4.98 0.46 -5.51
N GLU A 131 -5.38 1.52 -4.85
CA GLU A 131 -6.20 2.59 -5.39
C GLU A 131 -5.39 3.52 -6.30
N THR A 132 -6.05 4.06 -7.31
CA THR A 132 -5.51 5.18 -8.09
C THR A 132 -5.80 6.52 -7.40
N PRO A 133 -5.02 7.60 -7.67
CA PRO A 133 -5.18 8.89 -6.99
C PRO A 133 -6.60 9.45 -7.06
N GLY A 134 -7.24 9.32 -8.23
CA GLY A 134 -8.61 9.81 -8.43
C GLY A 134 -9.67 9.05 -7.64
N ARG A 135 -9.38 7.81 -7.21
CA ARG A 135 -10.28 7.02 -6.37
C ARG A 135 -9.95 7.17 -4.91
N GLN A 136 -8.67 7.19 -4.59
CA GLN A 136 -8.20 7.27 -3.22
C GLN A 136 -8.49 8.63 -2.60
N LEU A 137 -8.09 9.71 -3.24
CA LEU A 137 -8.05 11.03 -2.61
C LEU A 137 -9.18 11.96 -3.01
N ALA A 138 -9.80 11.75 -4.19
CA ALA A 138 -10.88 12.62 -4.63
C ALA A 138 -12.04 12.69 -3.64
N PRO A 139 -12.54 11.56 -3.05
CA PRO A 139 -13.63 11.63 -2.09
C PRO A 139 -13.29 12.47 -0.85
N GLY A 140 -12.07 12.31 -0.29
CA GLY A 140 -11.61 13.09 0.86
C GLY A 140 -11.45 14.58 0.52
N ILE A 141 -10.94 14.91 -0.68
CA ILE A 141 -10.84 16.29 -1.17
C ILE A 141 -12.23 16.91 -1.28
N GLU A 142 -13.17 16.22 -1.91
CA GLU A 142 -14.54 16.69 -2.13
C GLU A 142 -15.28 16.86 -0.80
N TRP A 143 -15.09 15.93 0.13
CA TRP A 143 -15.69 16.02 1.46
C TRP A 143 -15.14 17.22 2.25
N LEU A 144 -13.82 17.41 2.32
CA LEU A 144 -13.21 18.56 3.02
C LEU A 144 -13.60 19.88 2.36
N ALA A 145 -13.65 19.95 1.04
CA ALA A 145 -14.07 21.14 0.32
C ALA A 145 -15.56 21.45 0.53
N GLY A 146 -16.44 20.43 0.62
CA GLY A 146 -17.86 20.56 0.84
C GLY A 146 -18.21 20.77 2.32
N ALA A 147 -17.97 19.74 3.14
CA ALA A 147 -18.40 19.70 4.54
C ALA A 147 -17.62 20.66 5.47
N ARG A 148 -16.32 20.87 5.17
CA ARG A 148 -15.43 21.74 5.98
C ARG A 148 -15.16 23.08 5.31
N GLY A 149 -15.64 23.32 4.10
CA GLY A 149 -15.45 24.58 3.37
C GLY A 149 -13.99 24.85 2.98
N ALA A 150 -13.13 23.83 2.89
CA ALA A 150 -11.71 23.98 2.59
C ALA A 150 -11.52 24.45 1.13
N ARG A 151 -11.10 25.71 0.95
CA ARG A 151 -10.93 26.35 -0.37
C ARG A 151 -9.48 26.61 -0.73
N ARG A 152 -8.60 26.68 0.26
CA ARG A 152 -7.18 27.00 0.11
C ARG A 152 -6.38 25.74 0.48
N TRP A 153 -5.68 25.15 -0.47
CA TRP A 153 -4.95 23.90 -0.26
C TRP A 153 -3.45 24.07 -0.48
N PHE A 154 -2.67 23.53 0.43
CA PHE A 154 -1.24 23.32 0.22
C PHE A 154 -1.00 21.85 -0.13
N LEU A 155 -0.14 21.56 -1.11
CA LEU A 155 0.23 20.20 -1.50
C LEU A 155 1.67 19.96 -1.08
N LEU A 156 1.90 18.97 -0.20
CA LEU A 156 3.24 18.60 0.27
C LEU A 156 3.48 17.11 0.08
N GLY A 157 4.53 16.74 -0.63
CA GLY A 157 4.87 15.34 -0.90
C GLY A 157 6.35 15.07 -0.97
N ASN A 158 6.75 13.81 -0.85
CA ASN A 158 8.12 13.39 -1.14
C ASN A 158 8.42 13.50 -2.65
N ASP A 159 9.69 13.67 -3.01
CA ASP A 159 10.11 13.90 -4.39
C ASP A 159 10.35 12.59 -5.15
N TYR A 160 9.26 11.91 -5.55
CA TYR A 160 9.29 10.73 -6.41
C TYR A 160 7.99 10.62 -7.24
N VAL A 161 7.83 9.56 -8.02
CA VAL A 161 6.79 9.43 -9.04
C VAL A 161 5.36 9.51 -8.49
N TRP A 162 5.06 8.83 -7.37
CA TRP A 162 3.70 8.78 -6.82
C TRP A 162 3.18 10.16 -6.37
N PRO A 163 3.86 10.94 -5.49
CA PRO A 163 3.38 12.25 -5.09
C PRO A 163 3.17 13.21 -6.26
N ARG A 164 4.06 13.17 -7.25
CA ARG A 164 3.96 14.05 -8.43
C ARG A 164 2.68 13.82 -9.23
N LEU A 165 2.32 12.55 -9.46
CA LEU A 165 1.11 12.19 -10.20
C LEU A 165 -0.16 12.34 -9.35
N VAL A 166 -0.07 12.09 -8.03
CA VAL A 166 -1.16 12.39 -7.09
C VAL A 166 -1.49 13.88 -7.09
N HIS A 167 -0.49 14.75 -6.97
CA HIS A 167 -0.71 16.21 -6.99
C HIS A 167 -1.29 16.67 -8.33
N ALA A 168 -0.85 16.11 -9.45
CA ALA A 168 -1.43 16.41 -10.76
C ALA A 168 -2.93 16.06 -10.82
N SER A 169 -3.31 14.89 -10.31
CA SER A 169 -4.71 14.47 -10.19
C SER A 169 -5.50 15.35 -9.22
N ALA A 170 -4.94 15.65 -8.05
CA ALA A 170 -5.57 16.46 -7.01
C ALA A 170 -5.88 17.88 -7.50
N ARG A 171 -4.98 18.52 -8.27
CA ARG A 171 -5.23 19.86 -8.85
C ARG A 171 -6.49 19.93 -9.70
N ALA A 172 -6.77 18.89 -10.48
CA ALA A 172 -7.99 18.83 -11.28
C ALA A 172 -9.24 18.73 -10.40
N ARG A 173 -9.17 17.90 -9.35
CA ARG A 173 -10.29 17.72 -8.40
C ARG A 173 -10.54 18.96 -7.55
N LEU A 174 -9.49 19.60 -7.06
CA LEU A 174 -9.59 20.85 -6.30
C LEU A 174 -10.27 21.95 -7.12
N ARG A 175 -9.88 22.12 -8.39
CA ARG A 175 -10.55 23.07 -9.29
C ARG A 175 -12.03 22.75 -9.47
N ALA A 176 -12.36 21.49 -9.71
CA ALA A 176 -13.76 21.06 -9.84
C ALA A 176 -14.59 21.30 -8.56
N ALA A 177 -13.97 21.19 -7.39
CA ALA A 177 -14.58 21.48 -6.09
C ALA A 177 -14.60 22.99 -5.73
N GLY A 178 -14.19 23.88 -6.64
CA GLY A 178 -14.11 25.32 -6.39
C GLY A 178 -13.01 25.73 -5.40
N ALA A 179 -12.00 24.88 -5.21
CA ALA A 179 -10.84 25.14 -4.36
C ALA A 179 -9.60 25.49 -5.20
N ARG A 180 -8.61 26.12 -4.56
CA ARG A 180 -7.36 26.53 -5.21
C ARG A 180 -6.14 26.03 -4.45
N VAL A 181 -5.08 25.73 -5.16
CA VAL A 181 -3.76 25.44 -4.59
C VAL A 181 -3.06 26.75 -4.26
N VAL A 182 -2.70 26.96 -3.00
CA VAL A 182 -1.98 28.15 -2.50
C VAL A 182 -0.48 27.93 -2.37
N GLY A 183 -0.03 26.68 -2.48
CA GLY A 183 1.37 26.30 -2.51
C GLY A 183 1.52 24.81 -2.79
N GLU A 184 2.67 24.45 -3.34
CA GLU A 184 3.04 23.07 -3.64
C GLU A 184 4.53 22.87 -3.45
N ARG A 185 4.89 21.72 -2.83
CA ARG A 185 6.28 21.37 -2.66
C ARG A 185 6.49 19.86 -2.71
N PHE A 186 7.58 19.47 -3.36
CA PHE A 186 8.17 18.13 -3.28
C PHE A 186 9.48 18.24 -2.50
N VAL A 187 9.68 17.33 -1.53
CA VAL A 187 10.80 17.35 -0.60
C VAL A 187 11.55 16.02 -0.62
N ARG A 188 12.85 16.07 -0.40
CA ARG A 188 13.62 14.86 -0.18
C ARG A 188 13.24 14.22 1.16
N HIS A 189 13.49 12.92 1.28
CA HIS A 189 13.31 12.25 2.56
C HIS A 189 14.14 12.91 3.66
N GLY A 190 13.53 13.08 4.85
CA GLY A 190 14.10 13.76 6.00
C GLY A 190 14.00 15.30 5.99
N GLU A 191 13.35 15.90 4.99
CA GLU A 191 13.26 17.36 4.88
C GLU A 191 11.85 17.94 5.09
N ALA A 192 10.84 17.10 5.31
CA ALA A 192 9.43 17.54 5.33
C ALA A 192 9.14 18.59 6.42
N THR A 193 9.66 18.41 7.63
CA THR A 193 9.43 19.30 8.77
C THR A 193 9.97 20.72 8.57
N ARG A 194 11.01 20.89 7.73
CA ARG A 194 11.57 22.21 7.40
C ARG A 194 10.61 23.12 6.65
N TRP A 195 9.52 22.57 6.14
CA TRP A 195 8.50 23.29 5.38
C TRP A 195 7.31 23.73 6.23
N LEU A 196 7.29 23.44 7.53
CA LEU A 196 6.17 23.74 8.41
C LEU A 196 5.79 25.22 8.39
N ASP A 197 6.77 26.11 8.64
CA ASP A 197 6.53 27.57 8.66
C ASP A 197 6.06 28.09 7.30
N ARG A 198 6.67 27.58 6.20
CA ARG A 198 6.28 27.97 4.84
C ARG A 198 4.86 27.53 4.49
N VAL A 199 4.43 26.36 4.97
CA VAL A 199 3.05 25.90 4.84
C VAL A 199 2.13 26.81 5.63
N ALA A 200 2.47 27.12 6.89
CA ALA A 200 1.70 28.01 7.77
C ALA A 200 1.54 29.42 7.17
N ASP A 201 2.59 30.00 6.61
CA ASP A 201 2.58 31.34 5.97
C ASP A 201 1.54 31.46 4.85
N THR A 202 1.24 30.36 4.14
CA THR A 202 0.23 30.36 3.08
C THR A 202 -1.20 30.34 3.60
N ARG A 203 -1.39 30.10 4.92
CA ARG A 203 -2.69 29.98 5.60
C ARG A 203 -3.66 29.09 4.82
N PRO A 204 -3.33 27.81 4.62
CA PRO A 204 -4.21 26.91 3.93
C PRO A 204 -5.37 26.50 4.84
N ASP A 205 -6.55 26.22 4.27
CA ASP A 205 -7.66 25.57 4.99
C ASP A 205 -7.38 24.07 5.14
N ALA A 206 -6.72 23.49 4.15
CA ALA A 206 -6.33 22.07 4.15
C ALA A 206 -4.95 21.84 3.50
N ILE A 207 -4.30 20.76 3.91
CA ILE A 207 -3.02 20.30 3.37
C ILE A 207 -3.22 18.88 2.83
N LEU A 208 -2.89 18.65 1.56
CA LEU A 208 -2.77 17.30 1.03
C LEU A 208 -1.35 16.81 1.27
N LEU A 209 -1.22 15.76 2.09
CA LEU A 209 0.04 15.14 2.43
C LEU A 209 0.22 13.84 1.61
N THR A 210 1.20 13.86 0.73
CA THR A 210 1.72 12.68 0.01
C THR A 210 3.14 12.35 0.46
N LEU A 211 3.40 12.62 1.73
CA LEU A 211 4.57 12.14 2.46
C LEU A 211 4.38 10.66 2.81
N ILE A 212 5.47 9.92 2.99
CA ILE A 212 5.44 8.51 3.37
C ILE A 212 6.32 8.25 4.59
N GLY A 213 5.97 7.21 5.35
CA GLY A 213 6.76 6.67 6.46
C GLY A 213 7.19 7.74 7.48
N SER A 214 8.48 7.80 7.80
CA SER A 214 9.02 8.72 8.81
C SER A 214 8.76 10.19 8.48
N ASP A 215 8.81 10.61 7.22
CA ASP A 215 8.49 12.00 6.85
C ASP A 215 7.04 12.36 7.17
N LEU A 216 6.11 11.43 6.92
CA LEU A 216 4.69 11.61 7.25
C LEU A 216 4.49 11.71 8.77
N VAL A 217 5.14 10.84 9.52
CA VAL A 217 5.09 10.79 10.98
C VAL A 217 5.65 12.08 11.57
N ASP A 218 6.86 12.46 11.19
CA ASP A 218 7.56 13.62 11.77
C ASP A 218 6.87 14.94 11.43
N PHE A 219 6.38 15.07 10.20
CA PHE A 219 5.62 16.28 9.80
C PHE A 219 4.32 16.40 10.59
N ASN A 220 3.52 15.34 10.72
CA ASN A 220 2.25 15.39 11.45
C ASN A 220 2.46 15.65 12.94
N ARG A 221 3.50 15.06 13.55
CA ARG A 221 3.87 15.32 14.94
C ARG A 221 4.24 16.79 15.15
N ALA A 222 5.10 17.35 14.31
CA ALA A 222 5.51 18.74 14.37
C ALA A 222 4.33 19.68 14.10
N TYR A 223 3.45 19.33 13.15
CA TYR A 223 2.27 20.12 12.85
C TYR A 223 1.28 20.17 14.03
N ALA A 224 0.97 19.03 14.65
CA ALA A 224 0.10 18.97 15.83
C ALA A 224 0.67 19.80 16.99
N ALA A 225 1.99 19.74 17.21
CA ALA A 225 2.67 20.51 18.26
C ALA A 225 2.69 22.04 17.99
N SER A 226 2.56 22.47 16.73
CA SER A 226 2.57 23.90 16.37
C SER A 226 1.27 24.63 16.66
N GLY A 227 0.18 23.93 16.97
CA GLY A 227 -1.15 24.52 17.19
C GLY A 227 -1.83 25.05 15.93
N LEU A 228 -1.31 24.72 14.74
CA LEU A 228 -1.95 25.06 13.47
C LEU A 228 -3.24 24.25 13.27
N GLY A 229 -4.28 24.87 12.72
CA GLY A 229 -5.64 24.30 12.65
C GLY A 229 -6.10 23.87 11.25
N SER A 230 -5.22 23.80 10.24
CA SER A 230 -5.64 23.32 8.90
C SER A 230 -5.88 21.82 8.90
N ALA A 231 -6.89 21.38 8.17
CA ALA A 231 -7.12 19.96 7.94
C ALA A 231 -5.94 19.32 7.17
N ARG A 232 -5.56 18.10 7.53
CA ARG A 232 -4.49 17.35 6.87
C ARG A 232 -5.07 16.07 6.26
N LEU A 233 -5.07 15.96 4.94
CA LEU A 233 -5.51 14.76 4.23
C LEU A 233 -4.30 13.97 3.78
N CYS A 234 -4.14 12.75 4.28
CA CYS A 234 -3.02 11.87 4.02
C CYS A 234 -3.41 10.72 3.09
N GLY A 235 -2.59 10.45 2.06
CA GLY A 235 -2.76 9.33 1.15
C GLY A 235 -1.96 8.08 1.52
N ALA A 236 -1.13 8.14 2.58
CA ALA A 236 -0.29 7.03 3.01
C ALA A 236 -0.24 6.87 4.55
N LEU A 237 -1.18 7.48 5.26
CA LEU A 237 -1.33 7.32 6.70
C LEU A 237 -2.19 6.11 7.00
N GLU A 238 -1.70 5.25 7.86
CA GLU A 238 -2.35 4.05 8.37
C GLU A 238 -2.04 3.89 9.87
N GLU A 239 -2.47 2.82 10.48
CA GLU A 239 -2.40 2.61 11.93
C GLU A 239 -0.96 2.73 12.49
N HIS A 240 0.04 2.14 11.83
CA HIS A 240 1.44 2.25 12.30
C HIS A 240 1.98 3.68 12.17
N GLY A 241 1.57 4.39 11.12
CA GLY A 241 1.88 5.80 10.96
C GLY A 241 1.28 6.63 12.08
N LEU A 242 0.01 6.39 12.44
CA LEU A 242 -0.67 7.08 13.54
C LEU A 242 -0.04 6.76 14.90
N LEU A 243 0.32 5.50 15.15
CA LEU A 243 1.09 5.12 16.33
C LEU A 243 2.47 5.79 16.35
N GLY A 244 3.15 5.85 15.22
CA GLY A 244 4.44 6.54 15.06
C GLY A 244 4.35 8.03 15.36
N ILE A 245 3.24 8.70 15.04
CA ILE A 245 2.97 10.10 15.41
C ILE A 245 2.84 10.22 16.95
N GLY A 246 2.37 9.19 17.61
CA GLY A 246 1.98 9.20 19.02
C GLY A 246 0.49 9.52 19.20
N GLY A 247 -0.29 9.34 18.14
CA GLY A 247 -1.69 9.70 18.06
C GLY A 247 -1.91 11.14 17.60
N ASP A 248 -3.15 11.49 17.30
CA ASP A 248 -3.56 12.85 16.95
C ASP A 248 -4.92 13.16 17.55
N GLY A 249 -4.96 14.16 18.43
CA GLY A 249 -6.17 14.68 19.10
C GLY A 249 -6.65 16.02 18.52
N THR A 250 -6.11 16.49 17.39
CA THR A 250 -6.50 17.78 16.81
C THR A 250 -7.89 17.74 16.16
N GLY A 251 -8.39 16.56 15.81
CA GLY A 251 -9.61 16.38 15.02
C GLY A 251 -9.50 16.80 13.56
N GLU A 252 -8.29 17.16 13.10
CA GLU A 252 -8.03 17.71 11.75
C GLU A 252 -7.05 16.84 10.94
N LEU A 253 -6.75 15.61 11.39
CA LEU A 253 -5.92 14.66 10.67
C LEU A 253 -6.81 13.57 10.04
N TYR A 254 -6.76 13.46 8.73
CA TYR A 254 -7.55 12.53 7.92
C TYR A 254 -6.65 11.63 7.09
N ALA A 255 -7.04 10.36 6.96
CA ALA A 255 -6.42 9.38 6.09
C ALA A 255 -7.45 8.83 5.10
N SER A 256 -7.04 8.63 3.85
CA SER A 256 -7.91 8.07 2.81
C SER A 256 -7.31 6.76 2.30
N MET A 257 -7.88 5.63 2.74
CA MET A 257 -7.34 4.28 2.49
C MET A 257 -8.46 3.28 2.20
N GLY A 258 -8.12 2.21 1.50
CA GLY A 258 -9.06 1.11 1.23
C GLY A 258 -9.25 0.14 2.39
N TYR A 259 -8.50 0.26 3.47
CA TYR A 259 -8.62 -0.56 4.68
C TYR A 259 -8.17 0.22 5.91
N PHE A 260 -8.87 0.01 7.00
CA PHE A 260 -8.50 0.38 8.36
C PHE A 260 -8.79 -0.80 9.29
N ASN A 261 -7.98 -0.97 10.33
CA ASN A 261 -8.20 -2.02 11.32
C ASN A 261 -9.57 -1.93 12.02
N GLY A 262 -10.08 -0.70 12.17
CA GLY A 262 -11.41 -0.43 12.71
C GLY A 262 -12.59 -0.63 11.74
N LEU A 263 -12.37 -1.24 10.57
CA LEU A 263 -13.44 -1.54 9.61
C LEU A 263 -14.35 -2.64 10.16
N GLY A 264 -15.54 -2.26 10.67
CA GLY A 264 -16.46 -3.14 11.40
C GLY A 264 -17.34 -4.02 10.49
N THR A 265 -16.81 -4.56 9.39
CA THR A 265 -17.50 -5.56 8.56
C THR A 265 -17.19 -6.97 9.03
N ASP A 266 -18.13 -7.92 8.84
CA ASP A 266 -17.93 -9.33 9.22
C ASP A 266 -16.63 -9.90 8.62
N ALA A 267 -16.33 -9.57 7.36
CA ALA A 267 -15.10 -10.02 6.70
C ALA A 267 -13.83 -9.46 7.34
N SER A 268 -13.86 -8.19 7.81
CA SER A 268 -12.73 -7.57 8.49
C SER A 268 -12.53 -8.15 9.90
N LEU A 269 -13.62 -8.40 10.62
CA LEU A 269 -13.59 -8.99 11.95
C LEU A 269 -13.07 -10.44 11.90
N ASP A 270 -13.56 -11.26 10.97
CA ASP A 270 -13.05 -12.62 10.73
C ASP A 270 -11.54 -12.61 10.41
N PHE A 271 -11.10 -11.69 9.55
CA PHE A 271 -9.69 -11.55 9.21
C PHE A 271 -8.85 -11.20 10.44
N ALA A 272 -9.30 -10.25 11.25
CA ALA A 272 -8.60 -9.84 12.47
C ALA A 272 -8.53 -10.98 13.50
N GLU A 273 -9.61 -11.77 13.65
CA GLU A 273 -9.64 -12.94 14.52
C GLU A 273 -8.64 -14.01 14.08
N ARG A 274 -8.61 -14.36 12.77
CA ARG A 274 -7.64 -15.30 12.20
C ARG A 274 -6.20 -14.82 12.36
N TYR A 275 -5.95 -13.52 12.16
CA TYR A 275 -4.64 -12.94 12.37
C TYR A 275 -4.19 -13.02 13.83
N ALA A 276 -5.05 -12.65 14.78
CA ALA A 276 -4.77 -12.72 16.20
C ALA A 276 -4.57 -14.16 16.68
N ALA A 277 -5.39 -15.10 16.22
CA ALA A 277 -5.25 -16.52 16.53
C ALA A 277 -3.90 -17.11 16.06
N ARG A 278 -3.38 -16.61 14.92
CA ARG A 278 -2.14 -17.10 14.33
C ARG A 278 -0.89 -16.49 14.94
N PHE A 279 -0.88 -15.19 15.21
CA PHE A 279 0.32 -14.44 15.60
C PHE A 279 0.31 -13.96 17.04
N GLY A 280 -0.82 -14.15 17.74
CA GLY A 280 -0.97 -13.79 19.15
C GLY A 280 -1.18 -12.30 19.42
N PRO A 281 -1.35 -11.94 20.71
CA PRO A 281 -1.72 -10.56 21.09
C PRO A 281 -0.59 -9.54 20.94
N GLN A 282 0.64 -9.97 20.71
CA GLN A 282 1.80 -9.10 20.49
C GLN A 282 2.07 -8.88 18.99
N ALA A 283 1.20 -9.39 18.12
CA ALA A 283 1.35 -9.18 16.69
C ALA A 283 1.24 -7.67 16.33
N PRO A 284 2.01 -7.21 15.34
CA PRO A 284 1.84 -5.86 14.83
C PRO A 284 0.38 -5.60 14.44
N MET A 285 -0.13 -4.39 14.74
CA MET A 285 -1.49 -4.00 14.39
C MET A 285 -1.75 -4.15 12.89
N LEU A 286 -2.93 -4.64 12.53
CA LEU A 286 -3.34 -4.73 11.14
C LEU A 286 -3.42 -3.33 10.50
N ASN A 287 -3.01 -3.24 9.26
CA ASN A 287 -3.06 -2.02 8.47
C ASN A 287 -3.28 -2.31 6.97
N ALA A 288 -3.46 -1.27 6.18
CA ALA A 288 -3.73 -1.38 4.74
C ALA A 288 -2.59 -2.07 3.96
N HIS A 289 -1.33 -1.88 4.36
CA HIS A 289 -0.17 -2.51 3.71
C HIS A 289 -0.11 -4.02 4.00
N GLY A 290 -0.34 -4.40 5.26
CA GLY A 290 -0.41 -5.81 5.64
C GLY A 290 -1.55 -6.53 4.94
N GLN A 291 -2.74 -5.95 5.01
CA GLN A 291 -3.93 -6.48 4.35
C GLN A 291 -3.71 -6.63 2.83
N GLY A 292 -3.06 -5.64 2.20
CA GLY A 292 -2.68 -5.71 0.78
C GLY A 292 -1.71 -6.84 0.45
N CYS A 293 -0.74 -7.16 1.33
CA CYS A 293 0.17 -8.29 1.14
C CYS A 293 -0.53 -9.64 1.23
N TYR A 294 -1.49 -9.79 2.14
CA TYR A 294 -2.38 -10.96 2.15
C TYR A 294 -3.08 -11.13 0.80
N GLU A 295 -3.72 -10.08 0.33
CA GLU A 295 -4.45 -10.09 -0.95
C GLU A 295 -3.53 -10.37 -2.15
N ALA A 296 -2.29 -9.87 -2.13
CA ALA A 296 -1.36 -10.10 -3.23
C ALA A 296 -0.98 -11.58 -3.37
N VAL A 297 -0.72 -12.26 -2.26
CA VAL A 297 -0.43 -13.71 -2.26
C VAL A 297 -1.68 -14.51 -2.66
N ALA A 298 -2.85 -14.18 -2.10
CA ALA A 298 -4.11 -14.83 -2.44
C ALA A 298 -4.48 -14.63 -3.93
N MET A 299 -4.26 -13.44 -4.47
CA MET A 299 -4.52 -13.16 -5.89
C MET A 299 -3.58 -13.93 -6.80
N LEU A 300 -2.29 -14.06 -6.46
CA LEU A 300 -1.37 -14.93 -7.21
C LEU A 300 -1.85 -16.38 -7.23
N ALA A 301 -2.31 -16.89 -6.09
CA ALA A 301 -2.85 -18.25 -6.01
C ALA A 301 -4.11 -18.43 -6.86
N ALA A 302 -5.02 -17.46 -6.85
CA ALA A 302 -6.24 -17.48 -7.66
C ALA A 302 -5.92 -17.41 -9.17
N LEU A 303 -4.98 -16.56 -9.56
CA LEU A 303 -4.51 -16.45 -10.95
C LEU A 303 -3.86 -17.75 -11.42
N ALA A 304 -2.93 -18.30 -10.62
CA ALA A 304 -2.27 -19.57 -10.92
C ALA A 304 -3.26 -20.73 -11.06
N SER A 305 -4.24 -20.81 -10.16
CA SER A 305 -5.29 -21.85 -10.20
C SER A 305 -6.15 -21.76 -11.46
N ARG A 306 -6.54 -20.54 -11.88
CA ARG A 306 -7.33 -20.34 -13.10
C ARG A 306 -6.54 -20.59 -14.38
N ALA A 307 -5.25 -20.20 -14.38
CA ALA A 307 -4.37 -20.39 -15.55
C ALA A 307 -3.83 -21.81 -15.66
N GLY A 308 -3.79 -22.57 -14.56
CA GLY A 308 -3.02 -23.84 -14.48
C GLY A 308 -1.51 -23.63 -14.60
N SER A 309 -1.02 -22.39 -14.47
CA SER A 309 0.36 -21.99 -14.74
C SER A 309 0.68 -20.65 -14.07
N LEU A 310 1.98 -20.32 -13.94
CA LEU A 310 2.48 -18.97 -13.62
C LEU A 310 3.16 -18.30 -14.82
N ALA A 311 3.11 -18.90 -16.02
CA ALA A 311 3.61 -18.21 -17.20
C ALA A 311 2.75 -16.97 -17.49
N VAL A 312 3.40 -15.84 -17.77
CA VAL A 312 2.74 -14.55 -17.89
C VAL A 312 1.62 -14.52 -18.93
N PRO A 313 1.78 -15.11 -20.15
CA PRO A 313 0.69 -15.12 -21.13
C PRO A 313 -0.58 -15.83 -20.64
N GLU A 314 -0.42 -16.96 -19.94
CA GLU A 314 -1.54 -17.77 -19.42
C GLU A 314 -2.24 -17.03 -18.26
N VAL A 315 -1.45 -16.44 -17.36
CA VAL A 315 -1.99 -15.65 -16.24
C VAL A 315 -2.72 -14.39 -16.75
N ASP A 316 -2.16 -13.72 -17.75
CA ASP A 316 -2.78 -12.55 -18.37
C ASP A 316 -4.12 -12.88 -19.05
N ALA A 317 -4.21 -14.05 -19.69
CA ALA A 317 -5.42 -14.48 -20.39
C ALA A 317 -6.61 -14.72 -19.46
N VAL A 318 -6.37 -15.07 -18.19
CA VAL A 318 -7.42 -15.35 -17.20
C VAL A 318 -7.59 -14.23 -16.16
N ALA A 319 -6.80 -13.15 -16.23
CA ALA A 319 -6.74 -12.15 -15.19
C ALA A 319 -8.09 -11.47 -14.95
N ASP A 320 -8.77 -11.06 -16.02
CA ASP A 320 -10.07 -10.41 -15.90
C ASP A 320 -11.13 -11.39 -15.37
N GLY A 321 -11.83 -10.96 -14.33
CA GLY A 321 -12.81 -11.78 -13.61
C GLY A 321 -12.20 -12.70 -12.56
N THR A 322 -10.87 -12.74 -12.37
CA THR A 322 -10.28 -13.45 -11.22
C THR A 322 -10.65 -12.72 -9.93
N THR A 323 -11.24 -13.47 -8.99
CA THR A 323 -11.81 -12.94 -7.75
C THR A 323 -11.22 -13.66 -6.55
N ILE A 324 -10.93 -12.91 -5.49
CA ILE A 324 -10.59 -13.42 -4.15
C ILE A 324 -11.53 -12.81 -3.12
N THR A 325 -11.67 -13.49 -1.97
CA THR A 325 -12.31 -12.93 -0.77
C THR A 325 -11.24 -12.35 0.14
N SER A 326 -11.48 -11.16 0.68
CA SER A 326 -10.56 -10.48 1.60
C SER A 326 -11.30 -9.81 2.76
N ALA A 327 -10.57 -9.24 3.70
CA ALA A 327 -11.12 -8.41 4.79
C ALA A 327 -11.95 -7.23 4.28
N ARG A 328 -11.78 -6.84 3.02
CA ARG A 328 -12.49 -5.75 2.35
C ARG A 328 -13.66 -6.25 1.47
N GLY A 329 -14.04 -7.53 1.62
CA GLY A 329 -15.01 -8.19 0.77
C GLY A 329 -14.39 -8.78 -0.51
N PRO A 330 -15.21 -9.13 -1.53
CA PRO A 330 -14.72 -9.71 -2.77
C PRO A 330 -13.93 -8.70 -3.60
N LEU A 331 -12.77 -9.13 -4.11
CA LEU A 331 -11.92 -8.35 -5.00
C LEU A 331 -11.80 -9.04 -6.34
N THR A 332 -12.26 -8.38 -7.39
CA THR A 332 -12.21 -8.88 -8.77
C THR A 332 -11.25 -8.05 -9.61
N LEU A 333 -10.34 -8.71 -10.31
CA LEU A 333 -9.49 -8.07 -11.31
C LEU A 333 -10.32 -7.70 -12.56
N LEU A 334 -10.17 -6.47 -13.01
CA LEU A 334 -10.69 -5.96 -14.28
C LEU A 334 -9.65 -5.02 -14.89
N ASN A 335 -9.22 -5.30 -16.11
CA ASN A 335 -8.14 -4.54 -16.75
C ASN A 335 -6.88 -4.46 -15.87
N ARG A 336 -6.46 -5.61 -15.30
CA ARG A 336 -5.28 -5.75 -14.42
C ARG A 336 -5.33 -4.99 -13.10
N GLN A 337 -6.47 -4.46 -12.68
CA GLN A 337 -6.64 -3.73 -11.42
C GLN A 337 -7.94 -4.11 -10.72
N VAL A 338 -7.99 -3.91 -9.42
CA VAL A 338 -9.22 -4.06 -8.65
C VAL A 338 -9.88 -2.71 -8.44
N ARG A 339 -11.21 -2.72 -8.32
CA ARG A 339 -12.00 -1.58 -7.85
C ARG A 339 -12.53 -1.91 -6.48
N ARG A 340 -12.34 -1.00 -5.53
CA ARG A 340 -12.79 -1.18 -4.16
C ARG A 340 -13.24 0.14 -3.55
N GLN A 341 -13.95 0.03 -2.45
CA GLN A 341 -14.36 1.16 -1.64
C GLN A 341 -13.14 1.80 -0.97
N VAL A 342 -13.19 3.11 -0.83
CA VAL A 342 -12.23 3.90 -0.07
C VAL A 342 -12.94 4.48 1.14
N HIS A 343 -12.28 4.48 2.27
CA HIS A 343 -12.78 5.03 3.52
C HIS A 343 -11.98 6.29 3.88
N LEU A 344 -12.66 7.26 4.48
CA LEU A 344 -12.03 8.40 5.12
C LEU A 344 -12.00 8.13 6.63
N GLY A 345 -10.81 7.97 7.17
CA GLY A 345 -10.57 7.87 8.60
C GLY A 345 -10.13 9.23 9.14
N ARG A 346 -10.78 9.71 10.19
CA ARG A 346 -10.32 10.84 10.98
C ARG A 346 -9.59 10.29 12.22
N ALA A 347 -8.38 10.77 12.45
CA ALA A 347 -7.64 10.37 13.65
C ALA A 347 -8.36 10.85 14.92
N ASP A 348 -8.43 9.97 15.90
CA ASP A 348 -9.00 10.21 17.24
C ASP A 348 -8.10 9.52 18.27
N GLY A 349 -7.14 10.25 18.80
CA GLY A 349 -6.06 9.68 19.58
C GLY A 349 -5.21 8.71 18.76
N LEU A 350 -5.15 7.46 19.17
CA LEU A 350 -4.37 6.39 18.52
C LEU A 350 -5.18 5.57 17.51
N ASP A 351 -6.47 5.88 17.33
CA ASP A 351 -7.39 5.15 16.45
C ASP A 351 -7.90 6.03 15.31
N PHE A 352 -8.55 5.41 14.33
CA PHE A 352 -9.29 6.08 13.29
C PHE A 352 -10.79 5.94 13.49
N PHE A 353 -11.49 7.06 13.58
CA PHE A 353 -12.94 7.11 13.41
C PHE A 353 -13.27 7.15 11.91
N LEU A 354 -14.02 6.16 11.43
CA LEU A 354 -14.39 6.11 10.01
C LEU A 354 -15.59 7.02 9.75
N GLU A 355 -15.35 8.04 8.94
CA GLU A 355 -16.41 8.86 8.37
C GLU A 355 -17.23 7.99 7.39
N LYS A 356 -18.44 8.45 6.99
CA LYS A 356 -19.31 7.65 6.11
C LYS A 356 -18.55 7.20 4.85
N PRO A 357 -18.74 5.94 4.42
CA PRO A 357 -18.07 5.43 3.23
C PRO A 357 -18.47 6.24 2.00
N PHE A 358 -17.50 6.52 1.15
CA PHE A 358 -17.73 7.13 -0.16
C PHE A 358 -18.07 6.03 -1.17
N GLN A 359 -19.17 6.20 -1.90
CA GLN A 359 -19.58 5.29 -2.97
C GLN A 359 -18.87 5.58 -4.29
#